data_862720fa60e7cff3ba09e5b1ad221899
#
_entry.id   862720fa60e7cff3ba09e5b1ad221899
#
_cell.length_a   1.000
_cell.length_b   1.000
_cell.length_c   1.000
_cell.angle_alpha   90.00
_cell.angle_beta   90.00
_cell.angle_gamma   90.00
#
_symmetry.space_group_name_H-M   'P 1'
#
loop_
_entity.id
_entity.type
_entity.pdbx_description
1 polymer ?
#
loop_
_entity_poly.entity_id
_entity_poly.type
_entity_poly.pdbx_seq_one_letter_code
_entity_poly.pdbx_strand_id
1 'polypeptide(L)'
;MIAAIITFCSIGALTSCNDANTDNDSDKLPQVKNTELVRTSQSWDGVELPDYPKGCPELVAVKYEFPAGQKLGWHHHPSMNFGILVQGELTIIDQEGHEKVVHEGEAVVEMVGTVHQARTAATSL
;
A
#
# COMPACT_ATOMS: atom_id res chain seq x y z
N MET A 1 -18.10 -7.22 3.18
CA MET A 1 -17.10 -8.29 3.39
C MET A 1 -16.28 -8.40 2.10
N ILE A 2 -15.05 -7.95 2.10
CA ILE A 2 -14.14 -8.06 0.96
C ILE A 2 -13.01 -9.00 1.41
N ALA A 3 -12.99 -10.20 0.82
CA ALA A 3 -11.90 -11.15 1.03
C ALA A 3 -10.78 -10.84 0.05
N ALA A 4 -9.56 -10.60 0.55
CA ALA A 4 -8.37 -10.49 -0.26
C ALA A 4 -7.71 -11.87 -0.38
N ILE A 5 -7.64 -12.41 -1.60
CA ILE A 5 -6.90 -13.64 -1.91
C ILE A 5 -5.72 -13.27 -2.80
N ILE A 6 -4.52 -13.58 -2.37
CA ILE A 6 -3.30 -13.44 -3.18
C ILE A 6 -3.03 -14.78 -3.85
N THR A 7 -3.08 -14.83 -5.19
CA THR A 7 -2.72 -16.03 -5.96
C THR A 7 -1.58 -15.70 -6.93
N PHE A 8 -0.51 -16.46 -6.85
CA PHE A 8 0.58 -16.46 -7.83
C PHE A 8 0.13 -17.21 -9.10
N CYS A 9 0.25 -16.59 -10.26
CA CYS A 9 0.02 -17.26 -11.53
C CYS A 9 1.25 -17.12 -12.45
N SER A 10 1.82 -18.25 -12.81
CA SER A 10 2.87 -18.37 -13.81
C SER A 10 2.27 -18.41 -15.21
N ILE A 11 2.90 -17.68 -16.13
CA ILE A 11 2.46 -17.49 -17.52
C ILE A 11 2.89 -18.70 -18.36
N GLY A 12 1.93 -19.40 -18.92
CA GLY A 12 2.11 -20.31 -20.04
C GLY A 12 1.39 -19.78 -21.26
N ALA A 13 2.14 -19.51 -22.33
CA ALA A 13 1.56 -19.12 -23.62
C ALA A 13 0.99 -20.31 -24.35
N LEU A 14 -0.26 -20.22 -24.80
CA LEU A 14 -0.81 -21.09 -25.85
C LEU A 14 -1.56 -20.24 -26.88
N THR A 15 -1.12 -20.44 -28.11
CA THR A 15 -1.60 -19.83 -29.34
C THR A 15 -2.96 -20.35 -29.76
N SER A 16 -3.77 -19.42 -30.23
CA SER A 16 -4.72 -19.44 -31.34
C SER A 16 -5.73 -20.58 -31.55
N CYS A 17 -6.99 -20.19 -31.58
CA CYS A 17 -7.87 -20.46 -32.73
C CYS A 17 -8.95 -19.38 -32.80
N ASN A 18 -9.07 -18.78 -33.98
CA ASN A 18 -10.19 -17.94 -34.38
C ASN A 18 -11.42 -18.79 -34.50
N ASP A 19 -12.53 -18.34 -33.92
CA ASP A 19 -13.84 -18.54 -34.49
C ASP A 19 -14.78 -17.37 -34.21
N ALA A 20 -15.55 -17.03 -35.21
CA ALA A 20 -16.28 -15.82 -35.39
C ALA A 20 -17.53 -15.71 -34.51
N ASN A 21 -17.71 -14.52 -33.98
CA ASN A 21 -18.94 -13.73 -33.90
C ASN A 21 -20.23 -14.38 -33.40
N THR A 22 -20.60 -14.04 -32.16
CA THR A 22 -21.97 -13.58 -31.83
C THR A 22 -21.86 -12.63 -30.65
N ASP A 23 -22.06 -11.33 -30.90
CA ASP A 23 -22.23 -10.28 -29.90
C ASP A 23 -23.50 -10.58 -29.08
N ASN A 24 -23.30 -11.05 -27.85
CA ASN A 24 -24.31 -11.00 -26.81
C ASN A 24 -23.67 -10.27 -25.61
N ASP A 25 -23.80 -8.95 -25.63
CA ASP A 25 -23.19 -8.02 -24.65
C ASP A 25 -23.99 -7.93 -23.33
N SER A 26 -24.86 -8.88 -23.04
CA SER A 26 -25.77 -8.81 -21.88
C SER A 26 -25.38 -9.69 -20.68
N ASP A 27 -24.32 -10.51 -20.76
CA ASP A 27 -23.99 -11.48 -19.70
C ASP A 27 -22.53 -11.44 -19.20
N LYS A 28 -21.80 -10.34 -19.44
CA LYS A 28 -20.46 -10.19 -18.84
C LYS A 28 -20.61 -9.78 -17.37
N LEU A 29 -20.43 -10.74 -16.48
CA LEU A 29 -20.24 -10.44 -15.06
C LEU A 29 -19.12 -9.40 -14.89
N PRO A 30 -19.25 -8.46 -13.93
CA PRO A 30 -18.19 -7.51 -13.62
C PRO A 30 -16.89 -8.25 -13.37
N GLN A 31 -15.84 -7.92 -14.13
CA GLN A 31 -14.54 -8.56 -13.98
C GLN A 31 -13.79 -7.99 -12.78
N VAL A 32 -13.01 -8.84 -12.10
CA VAL A 32 -12.13 -8.41 -11.02
C VAL A 32 -11.06 -7.47 -11.60
N LYS A 33 -11.02 -6.25 -11.06
CA LYS A 33 -9.98 -5.27 -11.37
C LYS A 33 -8.84 -5.43 -10.38
N ASN A 34 -7.63 -5.66 -10.89
CA ASN A 34 -6.40 -5.63 -10.11
C ASN A 34 -5.66 -4.33 -10.40
N THR A 35 -5.28 -3.61 -9.36
CA THR A 35 -4.50 -2.37 -9.45
C THR A 35 -3.30 -2.50 -8.54
N GLU A 36 -2.08 -2.45 -9.09
CA GLU A 36 -0.87 -2.39 -8.31
C GLU A 36 -0.71 -0.96 -7.75
N LEU A 37 -0.64 -0.82 -6.44
CA LEU A 37 -0.52 0.47 -5.77
C LEU A 37 0.93 0.87 -5.55
N VAL A 38 1.81 -0.09 -5.27
CA VAL A 38 3.25 0.14 -5.10
C VAL A 38 4.02 -1.14 -5.42
N ARG A 39 5.19 -0.97 -6.05
CA ARG A 39 6.21 -2.02 -6.21
C ARG A 39 7.56 -1.36 -6.03
N THR A 40 8.27 -1.69 -4.97
CA THR A 40 9.55 -1.06 -4.64
C THR A 40 10.42 -1.97 -3.78
N SER A 41 11.73 -1.77 -3.85
CA SER A 41 12.72 -2.28 -2.89
C SER A 41 13.23 -1.18 -1.96
N GLN A 42 12.62 0.02 -2.01
CA GLN A 42 13.01 1.17 -1.23
C GLN A 42 11.83 1.73 -0.45
N SER A 43 12.11 2.34 0.70
CA SER A 43 11.16 3.16 1.43
C SER A 43 10.89 4.48 0.70
N TRP A 44 9.91 5.25 1.16
CA TRP A 44 9.47 6.48 0.49
C TRP A 44 10.58 7.55 0.38
N ASP A 45 11.59 7.50 1.25
CA ASP A 45 12.76 8.38 1.24
C ASP A 45 13.90 7.89 0.32
N GLY A 46 13.71 6.74 -0.35
CA GLY A 46 14.66 6.16 -1.28
C GLY A 46 15.72 5.25 -0.65
N VAL A 47 15.62 4.96 0.63
CA VAL A 47 16.53 4.03 1.32
C VAL A 47 16.15 2.60 1.01
N GLU A 48 17.14 1.76 0.68
CA GLU A 48 16.94 0.33 0.40
C GLU A 48 16.32 -0.39 1.60
N LEU A 49 15.33 -1.22 1.34
CA LEU A 49 14.72 -2.05 2.36
C LEU A 49 15.70 -3.14 2.81
N PRO A 50 15.73 -3.47 4.10
CA PRO A 50 16.57 -4.55 4.60
C PRO A 50 16.10 -5.92 4.12
N ASP A 51 16.97 -6.91 4.27
CA ASP A 51 16.60 -8.32 4.09
C ASP A 51 15.43 -8.70 5.02
N TYR A 52 14.64 -9.69 4.60
CA TYR A 52 13.61 -10.25 5.46
C TYR A 52 14.21 -10.81 6.76
N PRO A 53 13.56 -10.59 7.91
CA PRO A 53 13.97 -11.18 9.18
C PRO A 53 14.08 -12.69 9.08
N LYS A 54 15.10 -13.29 9.72
CA LYS A 54 15.26 -14.74 9.81
C LYS A 54 14.57 -15.23 11.09
N GLY A 55 13.91 -16.38 11.01
CA GLY A 55 13.24 -17.01 12.14
C GLY A 55 11.75 -17.26 11.90
N CYS A 56 11.00 -17.46 12.99
CA CYS A 56 9.55 -17.63 12.92
C CYS A 56 8.89 -16.26 12.61
N PRO A 57 8.10 -16.17 11.54
CA PRO A 57 7.46 -14.92 11.19
C PRO A 57 6.29 -14.59 12.15
N GLU A 58 6.18 -13.33 12.51
CA GLU A 58 4.99 -12.75 13.13
C GLU A 58 4.49 -11.60 12.26
N LEU A 59 3.22 -11.66 11.88
CA LEU A 59 2.59 -10.63 11.07
C LEU A 59 1.55 -9.90 11.92
N VAL A 60 1.67 -8.58 11.97
CA VAL A 60 0.74 -7.71 12.70
C VAL A 60 0.07 -6.77 11.71
N ALA A 61 -1.26 -6.77 11.68
CA ALA A 61 -2.05 -5.79 10.92
C ALA A 61 -2.69 -4.81 11.90
N VAL A 62 -2.46 -3.52 11.68
CA VAL A 62 -2.96 -2.44 12.54
C VAL A 62 -3.79 -1.48 11.70
N LYS A 63 -4.91 -1.03 12.26
CA LYS A 63 -5.68 0.09 11.73
C LYS A 63 -5.42 1.31 12.61
N TYR A 64 -4.97 2.39 12.00
CA TYR A 64 -4.87 3.70 12.65
C TYR A 64 -6.04 4.58 12.27
N GLU A 65 -6.61 5.28 13.22
CA GLU A 65 -7.65 6.29 13.02
C GLU A 65 -7.18 7.59 13.68
N PHE A 66 -6.90 8.57 12.84
CA PHE A 66 -6.43 9.89 13.28
C PHE A 66 -7.59 10.86 13.27
N PRO A 67 -7.96 11.47 14.39
CA PRO A 67 -8.81 12.65 14.36
C PRO A 67 -8.14 13.78 13.56
N ALA A 68 -8.95 14.66 12.97
CA ALA A 68 -8.43 15.79 12.20
C ALA A 68 -7.46 16.65 13.03
N GLY A 69 -6.34 17.03 12.43
CA GLY A 69 -5.29 17.83 13.08
C GLY A 69 -4.47 17.08 14.14
N GLN A 70 -4.67 15.79 14.30
CA GLN A 70 -3.89 14.97 15.23
C GLN A 70 -2.61 14.42 14.58
N LYS A 71 -1.67 14.06 15.43
CA LYS A 71 -0.38 13.48 15.01
C LYS A 71 -0.04 12.26 15.85
N LEU A 72 0.60 11.31 15.20
CA LEU A 72 1.37 10.26 15.86
C LEU A 72 2.74 10.85 16.22
N GLY A 73 3.18 10.65 17.45
CA GLY A 73 4.46 11.17 17.92
C GLY A 73 5.66 10.56 17.18
N TRP A 74 6.83 11.10 17.45
CA TRP A 74 8.09 10.59 16.91
C TRP A 74 8.28 9.12 17.30
N HIS A 75 8.48 8.27 16.30
CA HIS A 75 8.67 6.83 16.46
C HIS A 75 9.51 6.27 15.30
N HIS A 76 9.86 5.00 15.36
CA HIS A 76 10.53 4.29 14.28
C HIS A 76 9.97 2.86 14.18
N HIS A 77 10.16 2.24 13.04
CA HIS A 77 9.81 0.84 12.82
C HIS A 77 11.07 -0.02 12.84
N PRO A 78 11.12 -1.09 13.65
CA PRO A 78 12.28 -1.99 13.68
C PRO A 78 12.32 -2.96 12.49
N SER A 79 11.25 -3.06 11.73
CA SER A 79 11.10 -3.93 10.56
C SER A 79 10.34 -3.22 9.45
N MET A 80 10.32 -3.82 8.25
CA MET A 80 9.56 -3.30 7.13
C MET A 80 8.10 -3.10 7.50
N ASN A 81 7.59 -1.93 7.17
CA ASN A 81 6.22 -1.52 7.38
C ASN A 81 5.69 -0.85 6.10
N PHE A 82 4.48 -1.19 5.73
CA PHE A 82 3.79 -0.53 4.62
C PHE A 82 2.30 -0.43 4.93
N GLY A 83 1.67 0.57 4.38
CA GLY A 83 0.26 0.83 4.59
C GLY A 83 -0.43 1.40 3.37
N ILE A 84 -1.75 1.41 3.42
CA ILE A 84 -2.61 2.08 2.45
C ILE A 84 -3.45 3.09 3.20
N LEU A 85 -3.45 4.34 2.74
CA LEU A 85 -4.34 5.35 3.27
C LEU A 85 -5.74 5.14 2.72
N VAL A 86 -6.66 4.70 3.57
CA VAL A 86 -8.03 4.37 3.14
C VAL A 86 -8.96 5.57 3.10
N GLN A 87 -8.59 6.67 3.77
CA GLN A 87 -9.38 7.92 3.77
C GLN A 87 -8.52 9.11 4.20
N GLY A 88 -8.68 10.23 3.50
CA GLY A 88 -8.10 11.52 3.86
C GLY A 88 -6.69 11.76 3.32
N GLU A 89 -5.89 12.50 4.07
CA GLU A 89 -4.52 12.87 3.74
C GLU A 89 -3.62 12.73 4.98
N LEU A 90 -2.45 12.13 4.80
CA LEU A 90 -1.46 11.91 5.84
C LEU A 90 -0.13 12.49 5.39
N THR A 91 0.52 13.29 6.23
CA THR A 91 1.90 13.72 6.02
C THR A 91 2.82 12.98 6.97
N ILE A 92 3.84 12.33 6.42
CA ILE A 92 4.93 11.69 7.16
C ILE A 92 6.14 12.63 7.07
N ILE A 93 6.81 12.86 8.17
CA ILE A 93 7.99 13.74 8.24
C ILE A 93 9.09 13.08 9.07
N ASP A 94 10.33 13.12 8.59
CA ASP A 94 11.51 12.68 9.34
C ASP A 94 12.13 13.81 10.17
N GLN A 95 13.19 13.51 10.93
CA GLN A 95 13.89 14.50 11.77
C GLN A 95 14.72 15.50 10.96
N GLU A 96 15.00 15.21 9.69
CA GLU A 96 15.73 16.10 8.79
C GLU A 96 14.79 17.06 8.05
N GLY A 97 13.47 16.86 8.20
CA GLY A 97 12.43 17.70 7.62
C GLY A 97 11.98 17.27 6.22
N HIS A 98 12.37 16.08 5.76
CA HIS A 98 11.79 15.52 4.53
C HIS A 98 10.35 15.11 4.79
N GLU A 99 9.48 15.46 3.88
CA GLU A 99 8.05 15.17 3.98
C GLU A 99 7.57 14.29 2.83
N LYS A 100 6.69 13.34 3.15
CA LYS A 100 5.89 12.57 2.22
C LYS A 100 4.42 12.78 2.51
N VAL A 101 3.70 13.35 1.55
CA VAL A 101 2.23 13.40 1.59
C VAL A 101 1.69 12.15 0.92
N VAL A 102 0.76 11.49 1.60
CA VAL A 102 0.06 10.29 1.14
C VAL A 102 -1.42 10.64 1.04
N HIS A 103 -2.02 10.38 -0.11
CA HIS A 103 -3.44 10.65 -0.36
C HIS A 103 -4.28 9.36 -0.27
N GLU A 104 -5.59 9.54 -0.16
CA GLU A 104 -6.54 8.44 -0.15
C GLU A 104 -6.32 7.47 -1.32
N GLY A 105 -6.26 6.18 -1.03
CA GLY A 105 -6.00 5.12 -1.99
C GLY A 105 -4.52 4.88 -2.32
N GLU A 106 -3.61 5.74 -1.85
CA GLU A 106 -2.17 5.54 -2.06
C GLU A 106 -1.58 4.58 -1.02
N ALA A 107 -0.58 3.81 -1.46
CA ALA A 107 0.26 3.00 -0.60
C ALA A 107 1.57 3.73 -0.28
N VAL A 108 2.08 3.52 0.92
CA VAL A 108 3.39 3.99 1.35
C VAL A 108 4.19 2.85 1.97
N VAL A 109 5.48 2.78 1.64
CA VAL A 109 6.45 1.90 2.30
C VAL A 109 7.29 2.77 3.20
N GLU A 110 7.22 2.53 4.50
CA GLU A 110 7.84 3.37 5.51
C GLU A 110 9.31 3.00 5.75
N MET A 111 10.03 3.94 6.33
CA MET A 111 11.44 3.80 6.66
C MET A 111 11.66 2.81 7.79
N VAL A 112 12.71 2.01 7.69
CA VAL A 112 13.15 1.09 8.76
C VAL A 112 14.24 1.75 9.59
N GLY A 113 14.02 1.83 10.89
CA GLY A 113 14.98 2.40 11.85
C GLY A 113 15.04 3.92 11.90
N THR A 114 14.53 4.63 10.90
CA THR A 114 14.55 6.10 10.86
C THR A 114 13.40 6.66 11.69
N VAL A 115 13.72 7.65 12.56
CA VAL A 115 12.71 8.30 13.40
C VAL A 115 11.89 9.28 12.58
N HIS A 116 10.60 9.11 12.63
CA HIS A 116 9.64 9.95 11.91
C HIS A 116 8.34 10.13 12.70
N GLN A 117 7.47 10.98 12.23
CA GLN A 117 6.11 11.17 12.74
C GLN A 117 5.12 11.26 11.59
N ALA A 118 3.86 10.99 11.86
CA ALA A 118 2.76 11.16 10.93
C ALA A 118 1.73 12.15 11.49
N ARG A 119 1.13 12.95 10.61
CA ARG A 119 0.09 13.91 10.98
C ARG A 119 -0.99 13.98 9.92
N THR A 120 -2.20 14.25 10.32
CA THR A 120 -3.29 14.60 9.41
C THR A 120 -3.38 16.11 9.21
N ALA A 121 -3.90 16.53 8.06
CA ALA A 121 -4.27 17.92 7.84
C ALA A 121 -5.31 18.36 8.88
N ALA A 122 -5.20 19.62 9.32
CA ALA A 122 -6.21 20.25 10.20
C ALA A 122 -7.44 20.69 9.37
N THR A 123 -7.92 19.87 8.45
CA THR A 123 -9.05 20.26 7.61
C THR A 123 -10.32 20.17 8.44
N SER A 124 -10.82 21.33 8.80
CA SER A 124 -12.24 21.48 9.12
C SER A 124 -13.04 21.24 7.84
N LEU A 125 -13.90 20.26 7.86
CA LEU A 125 -15.00 20.16 6.90
C LEU A 125 -15.93 21.35 7.10
#